data_234ce4bda4586bba20e0788314aa4580
#
_entry.id   234ce4bda4586bba20e0788314aa4580
#
_cell.length_a   1.000
_cell.length_b   1.000
_cell.length_c   1.000
_cell.angle_alpha   90.00
_cell.angle_beta   90.00
_cell.angle_gamma   90.00
#
_symmetry.space_group_name_H-M   'P 1'
#
loop_
_entity.id
_entity.type
_entity.pdbx_description
1 polymer ?
#
loop_
_entity_poly.entity_id
_entity_poly.type
_entity_poly.pdbx_seq_one_letter_code
_entity_poly.pdbx_strand_id
1 'polypeptide(L)'
;MNILDFANNDNELGNVYRDGEEYVIEINCWNNTKVVFKTVDCRYIIHFIELTDEIGDIIIDGNLYKFMTLDEPDGKETILEIEVKRMIQINN
;
A
#
# COMPACT_ATOMS: atom_id res chain seq x y z
N MET A 1 -11.08 -6.44 -6.56
CA MET A 1 -11.22 -5.42 -5.53
C MET A 1 -10.19 -4.32 -5.77
N ASN A 2 -10.59 -3.07 -5.64
CA ASN A 2 -9.71 -1.94 -5.90
C ASN A 2 -8.86 -1.67 -4.65
N ILE A 3 -7.58 -1.33 -4.84
CA ILE A 3 -6.68 -1.03 -3.73
C ILE A 3 -7.19 0.14 -2.87
N LEU A 4 -7.94 1.07 -3.47
CA LEU A 4 -8.55 2.19 -2.73
C LEU A 4 -9.55 1.74 -1.66
N ASP A 5 -10.10 0.54 -1.79
CA ASP A 5 -11.07 0.01 -0.81
C ASP A 5 -10.42 -0.26 0.55
N PHE A 6 -9.09 -0.28 0.61
CA PHE A 6 -8.37 -0.57 1.85
C PHE A 6 -7.94 0.69 2.61
N ALA A 7 -8.28 1.87 2.10
CA ALA A 7 -8.02 3.11 2.81
C ALA A 7 -9.05 3.30 3.93
N ASN A 8 -8.57 3.76 5.10
CA ASN A 8 -9.42 4.22 6.22
C ASN A 8 -10.44 3.18 6.74
N ASN A 9 -10.06 1.90 6.74
CA ASN A 9 -10.91 0.79 7.21
C ASN A 9 -10.18 -0.11 8.21
N ASP A 10 -9.33 0.46 9.05
CA ASP A 10 -8.53 -0.27 10.04
C ASP A 10 -7.64 -1.35 9.42
N ASN A 11 -7.19 -1.11 8.20
CA ASN A 11 -6.26 -2.00 7.53
C ASN A 11 -4.83 -1.52 7.76
N GLU A 12 -3.91 -2.47 7.76
CA GLU A 12 -2.50 -2.20 7.98
C GLU A 12 -1.68 -2.70 6.80
N LEU A 13 -0.61 -1.95 6.49
CA LEU A 13 0.39 -2.40 5.53
C LEU A 13 1.19 -3.52 6.19
N GLY A 14 1.19 -4.69 5.57
CA GLY A 14 1.95 -5.84 6.06
C GLY A 14 3.33 -5.89 5.41
N ASN A 15 3.71 -7.07 4.93
CA ASN A 15 5.02 -7.25 4.29
C ASN A 15 5.04 -6.64 2.91
N VAL A 16 6.15 -5.98 2.59
CA VAL A 16 6.45 -5.48 1.25
C VAL A 16 7.78 -6.12 0.85
N TYR A 17 7.79 -6.90 -0.20
CA TYR A 17 8.99 -7.61 -0.60
C TYR A 17 9.09 -7.77 -2.11
N ARG A 18 10.31 -8.01 -2.55
CA ARG A 18 10.61 -8.18 -3.97
C ARG A 18 10.33 -9.61 -4.41
N ASP A 19 9.73 -9.75 -5.59
CA ASP A 19 9.49 -11.04 -6.25
C ASP A 19 9.87 -10.90 -7.72
N GLY A 20 11.09 -11.31 -8.05
CA GLY A 20 11.63 -11.11 -9.39
C GLY A 20 11.89 -9.64 -9.68
N GLU A 21 11.30 -9.12 -10.74
CA GLU A 21 11.40 -7.71 -11.11
C GLU A 21 10.27 -6.87 -10.54
N GLU A 22 9.33 -7.50 -9.85
CA GLU A 22 8.17 -6.83 -9.28
C GLU A 22 8.22 -6.87 -7.75
N TYR A 23 7.24 -6.24 -7.13
CA TYR A 23 7.08 -6.23 -5.68
C TYR A 23 5.72 -6.77 -5.29
N VAL A 24 5.68 -7.38 -4.11
CA VAL A 24 4.45 -7.88 -3.51
C VAL A 24 4.16 -7.02 -2.29
N ILE A 25 2.91 -6.57 -2.18
CA ILE A 25 2.44 -5.72 -1.09
C ILE A 25 1.29 -6.44 -0.41
N GLU A 26 1.48 -6.76 0.88
CA GLU A 26 0.47 -7.42 1.69
C GLU A 26 -0.25 -6.40 2.55
N ILE A 27 -1.56 -6.50 2.59
CA ILE A 27 -2.41 -5.66 3.43
C ILE A 27 -3.13 -6.56 4.42
N ASN A 28 -2.94 -6.30 5.71
CA ASN A 28 -3.61 -7.03 6.79
C ASN A 28 -4.90 -6.30 7.13
N CYS A 29 -6.02 -6.98 6.94
CA CYS A 29 -7.34 -6.40 7.15
C CYS A 29 -7.83 -6.62 8.59
N TRP A 30 -8.73 -5.74 9.03
CA TRP A 30 -9.28 -5.75 10.39
C TRP A 30 -9.91 -7.09 10.81
N ASN A 31 -10.36 -7.87 9.84
CA ASN A 31 -11.01 -9.17 10.09
C ASN A 31 -10.04 -10.35 10.03
N ASN A 32 -8.75 -10.10 10.18
CA ASN A 32 -7.67 -11.08 10.12
C ASN A 32 -7.48 -11.74 8.74
N THR A 33 -8.04 -11.16 7.70
CA THR A 33 -7.73 -11.59 6.34
C THR A 33 -6.55 -10.83 5.82
N LYS A 34 -5.85 -11.43 4.86
CA LYS A 34 -4.72 -10.80 4.19
C LYS A 34 -5.05 -10.67 2.71
N VAL A 35 -4.85 -9.47 2.18
CA VAL A 35 -5.01 -9.21 0.75
C VAL A 35 -3.63 -8.92 0.19
N VAL A 36 -3.31 -9.52 -0.96
CA VAL A 36 -1.98 -9.46 -1.55
C VAL A 36 -2.07 -8.86 -2.94
N PHE A 37 -1.30 -7.80 -3.16
CA PHE A 37 -1.16 -7.16 -4.47
C PHE A 37 0.23 -7.39 -5.01
N LYS A 38 0.32 -7.52 -6.33
CA LYS A 38 1.60 -7.58 -7.03
C LYS A 38 1.66 -6.44 -8.02
N THR A 39 2.83 -5.82 -8.14
CA THR A 39 3.06 -4.72 -9.08
C THR A 39 3.24 -5.25 -10.49
N VAL A 40 2.92 -4.40 -11.48
CA VAL A 40 3.23 -4.62 -12.89
C VAL A 40 3.99 -3.39 -13.38
N ASP A 41 5.19 -3.60 -13.88
CA ASP A 41 6.09 -2.52 -14.34
C ASP A 41 6.35 -1.49 -13.24
N CYS A 42 6.85 -1.96 -12.11
CA CYS A 42 7.22 -1.10 -11.00
C CYS A 42 8.53 -0.38 -11.32
N ARG A 43 8.52 0.95 -11.25
CA ARG A 43 9.72 1.77 -11.48
C ARG A 43 10.50 1.99 -10.21
N TYR A 44 9.82 2.26 -9.09
CA TYR A 44 10.48 2.36 -7.79
C TYR A 44 9.47 2.16 -6.68
N ILE A 45 10.00 1.88 -5.50
CA ILE A 45 9.22 1.76 -4.26
C ILE A 45 10.05 2.32 -3.11
N ILE A 46 9.40 3.11 -2.24
CA ILE A 46 10.00 3.64 -1.03
C ILE A 46 9.08 3.29 0.14
N HIS A 47 9.61 2.54 1.11
CA HIS A 47 8.85 2.14 2.29
C HIS A 47 9.44 2.82 3.52
N PHE A 48 8.65 3.68 4.18
CA PHE A 48 9.06 4.44 5.35
C PHE A 48 8.73 3.64 6.61
N ILE A 49 9.60 2.68 6.94
CA ILE A 49 9.35 1.67 7.98
C ILE A 49 9.31 2.20 9.40
N GLU A 50 9.72 3.45 9.63
CA GLU A 50 9.71 4.08 10.95
C GLU A 50 8.35 4.65 11.33
N LEU A 51 7.42 4.70 10.36
CA LEU A 51 6.08 5.21 10.59
C LEU A 51 5.13 4.07 10.94
N THR A 52 3.92 4.44 11.38
CA THR A 52 2.86 3.46 11.57
C THR A 52 2.52 2.77 10.27
N ASP A 53 2.12 1.51 10.34
CA ASP A 53 1.69 0.75 9.16
C ASP A 53 0.18 0.87 8.90
N GLU A 54 -0.55 1.59 9.76
CA GLU A 54 -1.99 1.78 9.59
C GLU A 54 -2.28 2.68 8.39
N ILE A 55 -3.09 2.16 7.45
CA ILE A 55 -3.42 2.87 6.22
C ILE A 55 -4.59 3.79 6.46
N GLY A 56 -4.34 5.10 6.44
CA GLY A 56 -5.40 6.10 6.58
C GLY A 56 -5.98 6.51 5.24
N ASP A 57 -5.13 6.59 4.22
CA ASP A 57 -5.55 7.02 2.89
C ASP A 57 -4.63 6.42 1.84
N ILE A 58 -5.15 6.28 0.63
CA ILE A 58 -4.37 5.86 -0.52
C ILE A 58 -4.63 6.86 -1.63
N ILE A 59 -3.57 7.51 -2.09
CA ILE A 59 -3.64 8.53 -3.14
C ILE A 59 -3.05 7.95 -4.40
N ILE A 60 -3.79 8.05 -5.51
CA ILE A 60 -3.33 7.61 -6.82
C ILE A 60 -3.29 8.81 -7.74
N ASP A 61 -2.11 9.08 -8.29
CA ASP A 61 -1.89 10.14 -9.27
C ASP A 61 -1.16 9.55 -10.47
N GLY A 62 -1.92 9.21 -11.51
CA GLY A 62 -1.35 8.50 -12.65
C GLY A 62 -0.81 7.15 -12.22
N ASN A 63 0.51 6.96 -12.40
CA ASN A 63 1.20 5.73 -12.01
C ASN A 63 1.79 5.79 -10.61
N LEU A 64 1.56 6.89 -9.88
CA LEU A 64 2.11 7.08 -8.53
C LEU A 64 1.05 6.72 -7.50
N TYR A 65 1.40 5.80 -6.60
CA TYR A 65 0.55 5.38 -5.49
C TYR A 65 1.22 5.79 -4.19
N LYS A 66 0.48 6.44 -3.31
CA LYS A 66 0.96 6.83 -1.98
C LYS A 66 0.02 6.29 -0.92
N PHE A 67 0.56 5.49 -0.02
CA PHE A 67 -0.16 5.01 1.16
C PHE A 67 0.19 5.98 2.29
N MET A 68 -0.83 6.59 2.88
CA MET A 68 -0.67 7.66 3.85
C MET A 68 -1.14 7.21 5.23
N THR A 69 -0.60 7.83 6.27
CA THR A 69 -1.09 7.63 7.64
C THR A 69 -2.50 8.21 7.79
N LEU A 70 -3.14 7.89 8.91
CA LEU A 70 -4.36 8.58 9.33
C LEU A 70 -4.07 10.06 9.57
N ASP A 71 -5.12 10.88 9.53
CA ASP A 71 -4.99 12.29 9.86
C ASP A 71 -4.49 12.43 11.30
N GLU A 72 -3.33 13.08 11.42
CA GLU A 72 -2.71 13.40 12.69
C GLU A 72 -2.73 14.93 12.86
N PRO A 73 -2.49 15.45 14.09
CA PRO A 73 -2.42 16.90 14.27
C PRO A 73 -1.45 17.60 13.34
N ASP A 74 -0.39 16.92 12.95
CA ASP A 74 0.65 17.45 12.05
C ASP A 74 0.40 17.11 10.57
N GLY A 75 -0.73 16.47 10.24
CA GLY A 75 -1.08 16.09 8.87
C GLY A 75 -0.71 14.65 8.56
N LYS A 76 -1.04 14.24 7.33
CA LYS A 76 -0.76 12.90 6.84
C LYS A 76 0.68 12.77 6.41
N GLU A 77 1.27 11.60 6.66
CA GLU A 77 2.61 11.26 6.18
C GLU A 77 2.54 10.05 5.27
N THR A 78 3.50 9.96 4.34
CA THR A 78 3.59 8.84 3.41
C THR A 78 4.27 7.66 4.09
N ILE A 79 3.61 6.49 4.13
CA ILE A 79 4.22 5.25 4.62
C ILE A 79 4.80 4.41 3.49
N LEU A 80 4.21 4.47 2.31
CA LEU A 80 4.71 3.75 1.13
C LEU A 80 4.44 4.61 -0.10
N GLU A 81 5.48 4.80 -0.90
CA GLU A 81 5.35 5.47 -2.19
C GLU A 81 5.83 4.51 -3.28
N ILE A 82 5.02 4.33 -4.32
CA ILE A 82 5.35 3.39 -5.37
C ILE A 82 4.92 3.95 -6.73
N GLU A 83 5.82 3.92 -7.70
CA GLU A 83 5.49 4.24 -9.08
C GLU A 83 5.41 2.94 -9.87
N VAL A 84 4.23 2.67 -10.38
CA VAL A 84 3.89 1.38 -10.98
C VAL A 84 2.83 1.57 -12.05
N LYS A 85 2.89 0.78 -13.10
CA LYS A 85 1.88 0.83 -14.15
C LYS A 85 0.52 0.43 -13.61
N ARG A 86 0.47 -0.65 -12.82
CA ARG A 86 -0.75 -1.11 -12.13
C ARG A 86 -0.42 -2.09 -11.02
N MET A 87 -1.37 -2.32 -10.15
CA MET A 87 -1.29 -3.36 -9.13
C MET A 87 -2.42 -4.36 -9.33
N ILE A 88 -2.09 -5.64 -9.18
CA ILE A 88 -3.04 -6.73 -9.36
C ILE A 88 -3.18 -7.48 -8.05
N GLN A 89 -4.42 -7.72 -7.63
CA GLN A 89 -4.67 -8.60 -6.49
C GLN A 89 -4.42 -10.03 -6.91
N ILE A 90 -3.55 -10.74 -6.19
CA ILE A 90 -3.14 -12.10 -6.52
C ILE A 90 -3.70 -13.16 -5.57
N ASN A 91 -4.49 -12.75 -4.58
CA ASN A 91 -5.21 -13.69 -3.73
C ASN A 91 -6.67 -13.24 -3.55
N ASN A 92 -7.46 -14.12 -3.03
CA ASN A 92 -8.86 -13.79 -2.75
C ASN A 92 -9.04 -13.34 -1.31
#